data_9578aa29a3d76588a3e565ae7b3370c4
#
_entry.id   9578aa29a3d76588a3e565ae7b3370c4
#
_cell.length_a   1.000
_cell.length_b   1.000
_cell.length_c   1.000
_cell.angle_alpha   90.00
_cell.angle_beta   90.00
_cell.angle_gamma   90.00
#
_symmetry.space_group_name_H-M   'P 1'
#
loop_
_entity.id
_entity.type
_entity.pdbx_description
1 polymer ?
#
loop_
_entity_poly.entity_id
_entity_poly.type
_entity_poly.pdbx_seq_one_letter_code
_entity_poly.pdbx_strand_id
1 'polypeptide(L)'
;MSRDKGIRTPRIVLFGLFGSGNFGNDGSLETVLSSLRRKVPGADLLCVCYDAEGIRQRYSINTTRIRIASRAPKLLRFLDKLFLTLPGRAVDLVHAILTLHGVDMMIIPGTGILDDFSERPHQMPLNIFLWCLSARIVGTRIAYVSVGAGPINNRLSRFLMLTAARMAHYRSFRDGLSRGYLARFGIDTRHDPIMPDVVFNLPTPSISKPQEATVTVGLGVMDYHGWSGHREKTYRTYIDKLADFAVYLISTGNRIRILTGQNTDEQAALDVVRIIGERAGEQAARQLIWVPGSSLHDLMNEIALTDLVVATRYHNIVCALKMGRPAISLEYSGKNTAVMKAVGLEEFCGNVETFAIANLIQQFQRLKRERIVHEAGIRARIVEFQRALDDQDAALLALLQEKLNEGAMQEGQAASESVKGPVP
;
A
#
# COMPACT_ATOMS: atom_id res chain seq x y z
N MET A 1 -1.27 -38.07 31.58
CA MET A 1 -1.50 -37.82 30.16
C MET A 1 -2.32 -36.52 30.06
N SER A 2 -1.65 -35.39 29.88
CA SER A 2 -2.29 -34.09 29.65
C SER A 2 -2.97 -34.16 28.27
N ARG A 3 -4.30 -34.01 28.20
CA ARG A 3 -5.01 -33.80 26.95
C ARG A 3 -4.54 -32.45 26.41
N ASP A 4 -3.76 -32.51 25.35
CA ASP A 4 -3.47 -31.38 24.47
C ASP A 4 -4.83 -30.85 24.00
N LYS A 5 -5.31 -29.77 24.59
CA LYS A 5 -6.51 -29.08 24.12
C LYS A 5 -6.13 -28.52 22.76
N GLY A 6 -6.59 -29.20 21.70
CA GLY A 6 -6.33 -28.81 20.33
C GLY A 6 -6.66 -27.33 20.13
N ILE A 7 -5.63 -26.49 20.05
CA ILE A 7 -5.79 -25.06 19.75
C ILE A 7 -6.42 -24.99 18.36
N ARG A 8 -7.62 -24.43 18.26
CA ARG A 8 -8.31 -24.23 16.99
C ARG A 8 -7.41 -23.45 16.03
N THR A 9 -7.31 -23.92 14.79
CA THR A 9 -6.57 -23.23 13.73
C THR A 9 -7.12 -21.82 13.53
N PRO A 10 -6.29 -20.76 13.69
CA PRO A 10 -6.73 -19.38 13.47
C PRO A 10 -7.13 -19.16 12.02
N ARG A 11 -8.24 -18.46 11.79
CA ARG A 11 -8.71 -18.09 10.46
C ARG A 11 -8.55 -16.58 10.28
N ILE A 12 -7.72 -16.15 9.31
CA ILE A 12 -7.37 -14.75 9.08
C ILE A 12 -7.70 -14.36 7.65
N VAL A 13 -8.37 -13.22 7.50
CA VAL A 13 -8.68 -12.61 6.21
C VAL A 13 -7.79 -11.39 5.99
N LEU A 14 -7.16 -11.31 4.81
CA LEU A 14 -6.46 -10.11 4.33
C LEU A 14 -7.37 -9.39 3.33
N PHE A 15 -7.66 -8.10 3.57
CA PHE A 15 -8.57 -7.32 2.75
C PHE A 15 -7.88 -6.10 2.14
N GLY A 16 -7.97 -5.92 0.82
CA GLY A 16 -7.42 -4.74 0.14
C GLY A 16 -7.57 -4.74 -1.38
N LEU A 17 -7.10 -3.67 -2.01
CA LEU A 17 -7.07 -3.49 -3.48
C LEU A 17 -5.92 -4.28 -4.15
N PHE A 18 -5.74 -5.52 -3.74
CA PHE A 18 -4.67 -6.38 -4.26
C PHE A 18 -5.02 -6.89 -5.65
N GLY A 19 -4.00 -6.98 -6.53
CA GLY A 19 -4.17 -7.33 -7.93
C GLY A 19 -4.77 -6.21 -8.77
N SER A 20 -4.75 -4.96 -8.29
CA SER A 20 -5.22 -3.78 -9.05
C SER A 20 -4.16 -3.21 -9.99
N GLY A 21 -2.96 -3.80 -10.05
CA GLY A 21 -1.83 -3.31 -10.82
C GLY A 21 -0.99 -2.27 -10.09
N ASN A 22 -1.32 -1.94 -8.83
CA ASN A 22 -0.49 -1.10 -7.97
C ASN A 22 0.48 -1.98 -7.16
N PHE A 23 1.78 -1.87 -7.46
CA PHE A 23 2.80 -2.73 -6.86
C PHE A 23 2.91 -2.57 -5.34
N GLY A 24 2.63 -1.38 -4.82
CA GLY A 24 2.65 -1.11 -3.39
C GLY A 24 1.55 -1.83 -2.62
N ASN A 25 0.35 -1.94 -3.19
CA ASN A 25 -0.73 -2.70 -2.58
C ASN A 25 -0.36 -4.19 -2.49
N ASP A 26 0.16 -4.76 -3.59
CA ASP A 26 0.56 -6.15 -3.63
C ASP A 26 1.77 -6.43 -2.72
N GLY A 27 2.73 -5.50 -2.65
CA GLY A 27 3.87 -5.60 -1.71
C GLY A 27 3.44 -5.54 -0.24
N SER A 28 2.43 -4.74 0.09
CA SER A 28 1.86 -4.71 1.44
C SER A 28 1.18 -6.04 1.81
N LEU A 29 0.43 -6.63 0.87
CA LEU A 29 -0.13 -7.97 1.03
C LEU A 29 0.98 -9.01 1.27
N GLU A 30 1.98 -9.03 0.41
CA GLU A 30 3.10 -9.98 0.47
C GLU A 30 3.83 -9.90 1.80
N THR A 31 4.10 -8.68 2.27
CA THR A 31 4.80 -8.45 3.55
C THR A 31 4.03 -9.04 4.71
N VAL A 32 2.73 -8.72 4.84
CA VAL A 32 1.90 -9.21 5.94
C VAL A 32 1.65 -10.71 5.83
N LEU A 33 1.43 -11.22 4.61
CA LEU A 33 1.26 -12.66 4.36
C LEU A 33 2.52 -13.45 4.77
N SER A 34 3.71 -12.96 4.42
CA SER A 34 4.97 -13.58 4.79
C SER A 34 5.19 -13.57 6.30
N SER A 35 4.82 -12.48 6.99
CA SER A 35 4.88 -12.38 8.45
C SER A 35 3.92 -13.37 9.11
N LEU A 36 2.67 -13.46 8.66
CA LEU A 36 1.68 -14.39 9.20
C LEU A 36 2.10 -15.85 9.01
N ARG A 37 2.58 -16.23 7.83
CA ARG A 37 3.07 -17.58 7.56
C ARG A 37 4.21 -18.00 8.49
N ARG A 38 5.08 -17.05 8.84
CA ARG A 38 6.21 -17.29 9.75
C ARG A 38 5.79 -17.32 11.23
N LYS A 39 4.92 -16.38 11.65
CA LYS A 39 4.57 -16.15 13.06
C LYS A 39 3.35 -16.96 13.51
N VAL A 40 2.47 -17.36 12.59
CA VAL A 40 1.26 -18.17 12.85
C VAL A 40 1.21 -19.34 11.85
N PRO A 41 2.19 -20.26 11.92
CA PRO A 41 2.24 -21.39 11.01
C PRO A 41 0.96 -22.25 11.17
N GLY A 42 0.35 -22.62 10.04
CA GLY A 42 -0.90 -23.37 10.03
C GLY A 42 -2.18 -22.52 10.07
N ALA A 43 -2.11 -21.19 10.16
CA ALA A 43 -3.31 -20.35 10.04
C ALA A 43 -4.02 -20.57 8.68
N ASP A 44 -5.35 -20.64 8.71
CA ASP A 44 -6.18 -20.61 7.49
C ASP A 44 -6.26 -19.17 6.99
N LEU A 45 -5.59 -18.90 5.88
CA LEU A 45 -5.45 -17.57 5.31
C LEU A 45 -6.30 -17.41 4.05
N LEU A 46 -7.13 -16.38 4.01
CA LEU A 46 -7.96 -16.01 2.87
C LEU A 46 -7.66 -14.55 2.48
N CYS A 47 -7.55 -14.27 1.18
CA CYS A 47 -7.38 -12.92 0.66
C CYS A 47 -8.65 -12.44 -0.04
N VAL A 48 -9.20 -11.32 0.40
CA VAL A 48 -10.30 -10.59 -0.25
C VAL A 48 -9.69 -9.48 -1.10
N CYS A 49 -9.77 -9.59 -2.41
CA CYS A 49 -8.98 -8.79 -3.33
C CYS A 49 -9.73 -8.40 -4.62
N TYR A 50 -9.10 -7.56 -5.42
CA TYR A 50 -9.63 -7.11 -6.72
C TYR A 50 -9.50 -8.21 -7.79
N ASP A 51 -8.28 -8.74 -7.96
CA ASP A 51 -8.00 -9.87 -8.86
C ASP A 51 -7.73 -11.16 -8.08
N ALA A 52 -8.79 -11.93 -7.86
CA ALA A 52 -8.71 -13.14 -7.07
C ALA A 52 -7.85 -14.23 -7.73
N GLU A 53 -7.87 -14.33 -9.07
CA GLU A 53 -7.12 -15.37 -9.77
C GLU A 53 -5.61 -15.04 -9.80
N GLY A 54 -5.23 -13.81 -10.16
CA GLY A 54 -3.83 -13.40 -10.20
C GLY A 54 -3.17 -13.46 -8.82
N ILE A 55 -3.88 -13.05 -7.76
CA ILE A 55 -3.38 -13.13 -6.37
C ILE A 55 -3.23 -14.59 -5.91
N ARG A 56 -4.19 -15.46 -6.25
CA ARG A 56 -4.09 -16.90 -5.93
C ARG A 56 -2.85 -17.54 -6.53
N GLN A 57 -2.61 -17.29 -7.81
CA GLN A 57 -1.48 -17.85 -8.54
C GLN A 57 -0.14 -17.32 -8.01
N ARG A 58 -0.07 -16.00 -7.74
CA ARG A 58 1.16 -15.35 -7.30
C ARG A 58 1.59 -15.74 -5.89
N TYR A 59 0.64 -15.82 -4.96
CA TYR A 59 0.95 -15.98 -3.53
C TYR A 59 0.53 -17.33 -2.93
N SER A 60 -0.05 -18.23 -3.74
CA SER A 60 -0.53 -19.56 -3.29
C SER A 60 -1.41 -19.45 -2.03
N ILE A 61 -2.42 -18.58 -2.08
CA ILE A 61 -3.38 -18.33 -1.00
C ILE A 61 -4.81 -18.47 -1.52
N ASN A 62 -5.72 -18.90 -0.67
CA ASN A 62 -7.15 -18.87 -0.99
C ASN A 62 -7.62 -17.43 -1.19
N THR A 63 -8.44 -17.20 -2.19
CA THR A 63 -8.88 -15.85 -2.57
C THR A 63 -10.37 -15.77 -2.83
N THR A 64 -10.95 -14.62 -2.52
CA THR A 64 -12.28 -14.24 -3.00
C THR A 64 -12.29 -12.77 -3.44
N ARG A 65 -13.32 -12.40 -4.20
CA ARG A 65 -13.44 -11.02 -4.69
C ARG A 65 -14.09 -10.12 -3.66
N ILE A 66 -13.69 -8.85 -3.65
CA ILE A 66 -14.35 -7.80 -2.87
C ILE A 66 -15.84 -7.70 -3.24
N ARG A 67 -16.17 -7.91 -4.53
CA ARG A 67 -17.52 -7.87 -5.06
C ARG A 67 -17.78 -9.05 -6.01
N ILE A 68 -18.82 -9.81 -5.74
CA ILE A 68 -19.26 -10.91 -6.61
C ILE A 68 -20.41 -10.51 -7.55
N ALA A 69 -21.27 -9.59 -7.13
CA ALA A 69 -22.39 -9.10 -7.95
C ALA A 69 -21.95 -8.47 -9.28
N SER A 70 -20.73 -7.95 -9.37
CA SER A 70 -20.17 -7.37 -10.60
C SER A 70 -20.00 -8.37 -11.75
N ARG A 71 -19.97 -9.69 -11.44
CA ARG A 71 -19.88 -10.79 -12.44
C ARG A 71 -21.22 -11.44 -12.78
N ALA A 72 -22.32 -10.95 -12.23
CA ALA A 72 -23.64 -11.45 -12.57
C ALA A 72 -23.89 -11.34 -14.09
N PRO A 73 -24.73 -12.21 -14.70
CA PRO A 73 -25.12 -12.14 -16.10
C PRO A 73 -25.60 -10.73 -16.49
N LYS A 74 -25.42 -10.36 -17.78
CA LYS A 74 -25.74 -9.01 -18.27
C LYS A 74 -27.17 -8.56 -17.92
N LEU A 75 -28.14 -9.47 -18.00
CA LEU A 75 -29.53 -9.19 -17.64
C LEU A 75 -29.68 -8.83 -16.16
N LEU A 76 -29.08 -9.59 -15.25
CA LEU A 76 -29.14 -9.30 -13.82
C LEU A 76 -28.43 -7.98 -13.47
N ARG A 77 -27.31 -7.66 -14.12
CA ARG A 77 -26.64 -6.37 -13.95
C ARG A 77 -27.47 -5.20 -14.50
N PHE A 78 -28.25 -5.42 -15.56
CA PHE A 78 -29.18 -4.41 -16.05
C PHE A 78 -30.31 -4.16 -15.05
N LEU A 79 -30.93 -5.23 -14.53
CA LEU A 79 -31.94 -5.11 -13.47
C LEU A 79 -31.36 -4.46 -12.19
N ASP A 80 -30.14 -4.84 -11.80
CA ASP A 80 -29.44 -4.21 -10.66
C ASP A 80 -29.30 -2.70 -10.85
N LYS A 81 -28.95 -2.23 -12.06
CA LYS A 81 -28.88 -0.79 -12.38
C LYS A 81 -30.25 -0.12 -12.29
N LEU A 82 -31.31 -0.78 -12.74
CA LEU A 82 -32.68 -0.26 -12.68
C LEU A 82 -33.11 0.00 -11.22
N PHE A 83 -32.65 -0.82 -10.26
CA PHE A 83 -32.88 -0.67 -8.83
C PHE A 83 -31.70 0.01 -8.09
N LEU A 84 -31.02 0.98 -8.74
CA LEU A 84 -29.93 1.78 -8.17
C LEU A 84 -28.77 0.93 -7.59
N THR A 85 -28.54 -0.25 -8.13
CA THR A 85 -27.54 -1.26 -7.70
C THR A 85 -27.75 -1.82 -6.28
N LEU A 86 -28.89 -1.58 -5.65
CA LEU A 86 -29.20 -2.06 -4.30
C LEU A 86 -29.23 -3.60 -4.20
N PRO A 87 -29.85 -4.36 -5.13
CA PRO A 87 -29.83 -5.83 -5.06
C PRO A 87 -28.42 -6.40 -5.11
N GLY A 88 -27.57 -5.88 -6.00
CA GLY A 88 -26.15 -6.29 -6.08
C GLY A 88 -25.38 -5.98 -4.81
N ARG A 89 -25.68 -4.88 -4.13
CA ARG A 89 -25.07 -4.54 -2.83
C ARG A 89 -25.54 -5.44 -1.70
N ALA A 90 -26.80 -5.86 -1.72
CA ALA A 90 -27.29 -6.87 -0.76
C ALA A 90 -26.58 -8.21 -0.96
N VAL A 91 -26.38 -8.65 -2.21
CA VAL A 91 -25.60 -9.85 -2.52
C VAL A 91 -24.14 -9.70 -2.06
N ASP A 92 -23.47 -8.57 -2.32
CA ASP A 92 -22.11 -8.32 -1.86
C ASP A 92 -22.03 -8.32 -0.31
N LEU A 93 -23.03 -7.80 0.40
CA LEU A 93 -23.09 -7.82 1.87
C LEU A 93 -23.24 -9.25 2.42
N VAL A 94 -24.17 -10.04 1.86
CA VAL A 94 -24.35 -11.45 2.25
C VAL A 94 -23.07 -12.25 1.98
N HIS A 95 -22.43 -12.02 0.83
CA HIS A 95 -21.13 -12.62 0.53
C HIS A 95 -20.08 -12.30 1.59
N ALA A 96 -19.96 -11.04 2.01
CA ALA A 96 -19.01 -10.62 3.02
C ALA A 96 -19.31 -11.26 4.39
N ILE A 97 -20.59 -11.32 4.81
CA ILE A 97 -21.02 -11.98 6.03
C ILE A 97 -20.65 -13.47 6.03
N LEU A 98 -20.98 -14.20 4.94
CA LEU A 98 -20.68 -15.62 4.81
C LEU A 98 -19.17 -15.89 4.77
N THR A 99 -18.41 -15.04 4.10
CA THR A 99 -16.94 -15.15 4.01
C THR A 99 -16.28 -14.95 5.38
N LEU A 100 -16.80 -14.00 6.18
CA LEU A 100 -16.23 -13.67 7.49
C LEU A 100 -16.78 -14.50 8.63
N HIS A 101 -17.79 -15.33 8.39
CA HIS A 101 -18.33 -16.22 9.43
C HIS A 101 -17.26 -17.20 9.93
N GLY A 102 -17.01 -17.19 11.25
CA GLY A 102 -15.98 -18.01 11.89
C GLY A 102 -14.54 -17.54 11.61
N VAL A 103 -14.33 -16.34 11.04
CA VAL A 103 -13.02 -15.70 10.90
C VAL A 103 -12.65 -14.99 12.19
N ASP A 104 -11.43 -15.16 12.67
CA ASP A 104 -10.96 -14.58 13.91
C ASP A 104 -10.54 -13.10 13.72
N MET A 105 -9.84 -12.81 12.61
CA MET A 105 -9.34 -11.48 12.33
C MET A 105 -9.38 -11.15 10.84
N MET A 106 -9.80 -9.93 10.52
CA MET A 106 -9.64 -9.30 9.20
C MET A 106 -8.57 -8.21 9.31
N ILE A 107 -7.48 -8.36 8.55
CA ILE A 107 -6.37 -7.42 8.49
C ILE A 107 -6.45 -6.62 7.19
N ILE A 108 -6.31 -5.30 7.31
CA ILE A 108 -6.24 -4.35 6.20
C ILE A 108 -4.83 -3.77 6.20
N PRO A 109 -3.90 -4.36 5.41
CA PRO A 109 -2.48 -3.99 5.49
C PRO A 109 -2.15 -2.77 4.66
N GLY A 110 -1.31 -1.94 5.17
CA GLY A 110 -0.36 -0.97 4.64
C GLY A 110 -0.65 -0.27 3.32
N THR A 111 -1.89 0.13 3.05
CA THR A 111 -2.24 0.83 1.81
C THR A 111 -2.81 2.21 2.08
N GLY A 112 -2.93 3.07 1.06
CA GLY A 112 -3.66 4.33 1.13
C GLY A 112 -5.18 4.15 1.13
N ILE A 113 -5.69 3.08 1.74
CA ILE A 113 -7.08 2.62 1.59
C ILE A 113 -8.14 3.59 2.17
N LEU A 114 -7.71 4.51 3.03
CA LEU A 114 -8.59 5.54 3.60
C LEU A 114 -8.40 6.90 2.91
N ASP A 115 -8.29 6.90 1.57
CA ASP A 115 -8.40 8.10 0.74
C ASP A 115 -9.35 7.86 -0.44
N ASP A 116 -9.85 8.94 -1.07
CA ASP A 116 -10.75 8.85 -2.21
C ASP A 116 -10.11 9.33 -3.52
N PHE A 117 -8.78 9.24 -3.62
CA PHE A 117 -8.07 9.56 -4.84
C PHE A 117 -8.49 8.62 -5.97
N SER A 118 -9.08 9.19 -7.03
CA SER A 118 -9.63 8.44 -8.18
C SER A 118 -10.78 7.47 -7.84
N GLU A 119 -11.36 7.53 -6.63
CA GLU A 119 -12.43 6.67 -6.17
C GLU A 119 -13.77 7.40 -6.07
N ARG A 120 -14.86 6.68 -6.31
CA ARG A 120 -16.23 7.16 -6.11
C ARG A 120 -16.84 6.53 -4.86
N PRO A 121 -17.81 7.20 -4.18
CA PRO A 121 -18.41 6.69 -2.93
C PRO A 121 -18.93 5.26 -3.00
N HIS A 122 -19.48 4.86 -4.16
CA HIS A 122 -20.04 3.51 -4.38
C HIS A 122 -18.99 2.45 -4.76
N GLN A 123 -17.72 2.81 -4.86
CA GLN A 123 -16.59 1.91 -5.13
C GLN A 123 -15.93 1.47 -3.82
N MET A 124 -14.63 1.72 -3.65
CA MET A 124 -13.89 1.27 -2.48
C MET A 124 -14.43 1.83 -1.15
N PRO A 125 -14.87 3.11 -1.05
CA PRO A 125 -15.45 3.62 0.20
C PRO A 125 -16.63 2.80 0.73
N LEU A 126 -17.56 2.43 -0.14
CA LEU A 126 -18.68 1.56 0.25
C LEU A 126 -18.25 0.12 0.53
N ASN A 127 -17.32 -0.40 -0.26
CA ASN A 127 -16.87 -1.78 -0.07
C ASN A 127 -16.17 -1.98 1.28
N ILE A 128 -15.24 -1.08 1.67
CA ILE A 128 -14.58 -1.18 2.97
C ILE A 128 -15.57 -1.04 4.13
N PHE A 129 -16.56 -0.16 3.98
CA PHE A 129 -17.64 -0.04 4.97
C PHE A 129 -18.44 -1.35 5.12
N LEU A 130 -18.88 -1.95 4.02
CA LEU A 130 -19.67 -3.19 4.04
C LEU A 130 -18.88 -4.36 4.62
N TRP A 131 -17.60 -4.52 4.27
CA TRP A 131 -16.75 -5.57 4.82
C TRP A 131 -16.47 -5.36 6.31
N CYS A 132 -16.21 -4.13 6.77
CA CYS A 132 -16.05 -3.84 8.20
C CYS A 132 -17.35 -4.03 8.98
N LEU A 133 -18.50 -3.64 8.41
CA LEU A 133 -19.81 -3.88 9.00
C LEU A 133 -20.09 -5.37 9.14
N SER A 134 -19.84 -6.18 8.09
CA SER A 134 -19.98 -7.62 8.11
C SER A 134 -19.09 -8.26 9.18
N ALA A 135 -17.84 -7.82 9.30
CA ALA A 135 -16.92 -8.30 10.33
C ALA A 135 -17.46 -8.02 11.75
N ARG A 136 -18.03 -6.84 11.98
CA ARG A 136 -18.67 -6.51 13.27
C ARG A 136 -19.89 -7.38 13.56
N ILE A 137 -20.73 -7.63 12.55
CA ILE A 137 -21.94 -8.46 12.69
C ILE A 137 -21.58 -9.89 13.12
N VAL A 138 -20.53 -10.48 12.52
CA VAL A 138 -20.14 -11.86 12.82
C VAL A 138 -19.08 -11.99 13.93
N GLY A 139 -18.68 -10.88 14.54
CA GLY A 139 -17.71 -10.87 15.66
C GLY A 139 -16.25 -11.04 15.26
N THR A 140 -15.90 -10.85 13.98
CA THR A 140 -14.50 -10.84 13.49
C THR A 140 -13.76 -9.62 13.99
N ARG A 141 -12.54 -9.77 14.52
CA ARG A 141 -11.66 -8.64 14.87
C ARG A 141 -11.17 -7.92 13.61
N ILE A 142 -11.14 -6.58 13.64
CA ILE A 142 -10.70 -5.75 12.51
C ILE A 142 -9.41 -5.04 12.88
N ALA A 143 -8.37 -5.16 12.05
CA ALA A 143 -7.09 -4.50 12.24
C ALA A 143 -6.68 -3.70 10.99
N TYR A 144 -6.52 -2.39 11.12
CA TYR A 144 -5.85 -1.53 10.14
C TYR A 144 -4.38 -1.43 10.49
N VAL A 145 -3.50 -1.82 9.58
CA VAL A 145 -2.08 -2.03 9.85
C VAL A 145 -1.24 -1.10 8.98
N SER A 146 -0.59 -0.10 9.60
CA SER A 146 0.25 0.92 8.91
C SER A 146 -0.47 1.59 7.73
N VAL A 147 -1.75 1.92 7.87
CA VAL A 147 -2.55 2.47 6.75
C VAL A 147 -2.31 3.97 6.56
N GLY A 148 -2.38 4.40 5.30
CA GLY A 148 -2.48 5.81 4.95
C GLY A 148 -3.93 6.29 4.94
N ALA A 149 -4.18 7.54 5.40
CA ALA A 149 -5.50 8.14 5.38
C ALA A 149 -5.49 9.58 4.87
N GLY A 150 -6.55 9.95 4.15
CA GLY A 150 -6.81 11.29 3.61
C GLY A 150 -5.85 11.76 2.50
N PRO A 151 -6.25 12.84 1.83
CA PRO A 151 -7.54 13.51 1.97
C PRO A 151 -8.70 12.66 1.45
N ILE A 152 -9.89 12.83 2.05
CA ILE A 152 -11.15 12.28 1.55
C ILE A 152 -12.07 13.46 1.24
N ASN A 153 -12.21 13.79 -0.02
CA ASN A 153 -12.88 15.02 -0.48
C ASN A 153 -14.41 14.86 -0.53
N ASN A 154 -14.90 13.70 -0.97
CA ASN A 154 -16.32 13.43 -1.05
C ASN A 154 -16.92 13.17 0.35
N ARG A 155 -18.03 13.85 0.68
CA ARG A 155 -18.67 13.74 2.00
C ARG A 155 -19.17 12.33 2.33
N LEU A 156 -19.74 11.63 1.33
CA LEU A 156 -20.25 10.26 1.51
C LEU A 156 -19.10 9.26 1.64
N SER A 157 -18.06 9.37 0.81
CA SER A 157 -16.82 8.57 0.95
C SER A 157 -16.23 8.73 2.34
N ARG A 158 -16.14 9.98 2.82
CA ARG A 158 -15.62 10.29 4.15
C ARG A 158 -16.46 9.67 5.26
N PHE A 159 -17.80 9.79 5.20
CA PHE A 159 -18.68 9.15 6.17
C PHE A 159 -18.48 7.63 6.22
N LEU A 160 -18.46 6.96 5.06
CA LEU A 160 -18.30 5.51 4.95
C LEU A 160 -16.95 5.04 5.49
N MET A 161 -15.86 5.68 5.05
CA MET A 161 -14.50 5.29 5.43
C MET A 161 -14.20 5.56 6.91
N LEU A 162 -14.63 6.70 7.44
CA LEU A 162 -14.45 7.01 8.86
C LEU A 162 -15.30 6.10 9.75
N THR A 163 -16.50 5.72 9.31
CA THR A 163 -17.33 4.75 10.05
C THR A 163 -16.69 3.37 10.02
N ALA A 164 -16.13 2.95 8.89
CA ALA A 164 -15.35 1.70 8.80
C ALA A 164 -14.14 1.71 9.75
N ALA A 165 -13.38 2.81 9.78
CA ALA A 165 -12.23 2.95 10.68
C ALA A 165 -12.63 2.95 12.18
N ARG A 166 -13.82 3.48 12.55
CA ARG A 166 -14.35 3.41 13.92
C ARG A 166 -14.68 1.98 14.37
N MET A 167 -14.99 1.09 13.45
CA MET A 167 -15.30 -0.32 13.77
C MET A 167 -14.06 -1.15 14.11
N ALA A 168 -12.85 -0.64 13.86
CA ALA A 168 -11.61 -1.36 14.09
C ALA A 168 -11.32 -1.61 15.57
N HIS A 169 -10.70 -2.75 15.87
CA HIS A 169 -10.20 -3.11 17.19
C HIS A 169 -8.71 -2.71 17.35
N TYR A 170 -8.00 -2.63 16.23
CA TYR A 170 -6.64 -2.12 16.16
C TYR A 170 -6.50 -1.20 14.95
N ARG A 171 -5.83 -0.07 15.14
CA ARG A 171 -5.43 0.84 14.06
C ARG A 171 -4.01 1.29 14.30
N SER A 172 -3.20 1.24 13.24
CA SER A 172 -1.92 1.93 13.15
C SER A 172 -1.84 2.70 11.83
N PHE A 173 -1.15 3.81 11.85
CA PHE A 173 -1.01 4.70 10.69
C PHE A 173 0.45 4.80 10.30
N ARG A 174 0.73 4.84 8.98
CA ARG A 174 2.11 4.95 8.50
C ARG A 174 2.73 6.34 8.66
N ASP A 175 1.92 7.35 9.00
CA ASP A 175 2.35 8.72 9.21
C ASP A 175 1.42 9.52 10.13
N GLY A 176 1.95 10.62 10.68
CA GLY A 176 1.20 11.51 11.57
C GLY A 176 0.09 12.29 10.87
N LEU A 177 0.19 12.52 9.55
CA LEU A 177 -0.84 13.20 8.77
C LEU A 177 -2.09 12.34 8.69
N SER A 178 -1.92 11.04 8.40
CA SER A 178 -2.99 10.05 8.36
C SER A 178 -3.72 9.93 9.70
N ARG A 179 -2.96 9.81 10.82
CA ARG A 179 -3.54 9.78 12.16
C ARG A 179 -4.27 11.08 12.49
N GLY A 180 -3.64 12.22 12.23
CA GLY A 180 -4.22 13.54 12.46
C GLY A 180 -5.45 13.82 11.59
N TYR A 181 -5.52 13.23 10.38
CA TYR A 181 -6.71 13.34 9.54
C TYR A 181 -7.93 12.72 10.19
N LEU A 182 -7.82 11.49 10.73
CA LEU A 182 -8.92 10.84 11.42
C LEU A 182 -9.30 11.59 12.71
N ALA A 183 -8.32 12.06 13.49
CA ALA A 183 -8.55 12.83 14.70
C ALA A 183 -9.37 14.11 14.43
N ARG A 184 -9.08 14.82 13.33
CA ARG A 184 -9.82 16.02 12.89
C ARG A 184 -11.32 15.76 12.69
N PHE A 185 -11.69 14.52 12.32
CA PHE A 185 -13.09 14.12 12.14
C PHE A 185 -13.66 13.36 13.34
N GLY A 186 -13.10 13.56 14.53
CA GLY A 186 -13.65 13.07 15.78
C GLY A 186 -13.49 11.57 16.02
N ILE A 187 -12.45 10.96 15.42
CA ILE A 187 -12.02 9.61 15.80
C ILE A 187 -10.96 9.74 16.89
N ASP A 188 -11.15 9.05 18.01
CA ASP A 188 -10.10 8.96 19.02
C ASP A 188 -8.94 8.13 18.50
N THR A 189 -7.81 8.78 18.27
CA THR A 189 -6.58 8.19 17.75
C THR A 189 -5.42 8.27 18.75
N ARG A 190 -5.69 8.61 20.03
CA ARG A 190 -4.63 8.81 21.05
C ARG A 190 -3.81 7.55 21.29
N HIS A 191 -4.46 6.39 21.18
CA HIS A 191 -3.84 5.08 21.35
C HIS A 191 -3.44 4.41 20.03
N ASP A 192 -3.70 5.04 18.90
CA ASP A 192 -3.33 4.50 17.59
C ASP A 192 -1.86 4.84 17.29
N PRO A 193 -0.95 3.85 17.21
CA PRO A 193 0.46 4.13 16.97
C PRO A 193 0.73 4.60 15.53
N ILE A 194 1.83 5.37 15.39
CA ILE A 194 2.44 5.65 14.08
C ILE A 194 3.51 4.60 13.88
N MET A 195 3.33 3.76 12.85
CA MET A 195 4.21 2.67 12.48
C MET A 195 4.74 2.90 11.06
N PRO A 196 5.95 2.48 10.74
CA PRO A 196 6.45 2.57 9.36
C PRO A 196 5.55 1.82 8.38
N ASP A 197 5.68 2.12 7.09
CA ASP A 197 5.01 1.33 6.05
C ASP A 197 5.46 -0.13 6.13
N VAL A 198 4.54 -1.08 6.05
CA VAL A 198 4.83 -2.51 6.19
C VAL A 198 5.86 -3.02 5.17
N VAL A 199 5.96 -2.37 4.00
CA VAL A 199 6.93 -2.70 2.95
C VAL A 199 8.37 -2.61 3.43
N PHE A 200 8.68 -1.88 4.51
CA PHE A 200 10.03 -1.92 5.09
C PHE A 200 10.44 -3.31 5.63
N ASN A 201 9.49 -4.22 5.86
CA ASN A 201 9.76 -5.63 6.20
C ASN A 201 9.70 -6.59 4.98
N LEU A 202 9.42 -6.10 3.77
CA LEU A 202 9.49 -6.94 2.57
C LEU A 202 10.94 -7.40 2.34
N PRO A 203 11.23 -8.66 1.98
CA PRO A 203 12.59 -9.11 1.67
C PRO A 203 13.26 -8.25 0.59
N THR A 204 14.53 -7.91 0.79
CA THR A 204 15.33 -7.16 -0.18
C THR A 204 16.04 -8.10 -1.13
N PRO A 205 16.19 -7.74 -2.41
CA PRO A 205 16.99 -8.52 -3.36
C PRO A 205 18.48 -8.50 -2.98
N SER A 206 19.16 -9.58 -3.31
CA SER A 206 20.63 -9.72 -3.09
C SER A 206 21.48 -9.07 -4.20
N ILE A 207 20.89 -8.20 -5.02
CA ILE A 207 21.60 -7.53 -6.12
C ILE A 207 22.45 -6.40 -5.53
N SER A 208 23.73 -6.38 -5.89
CA SER A 208 24.65 -5.30 -5.59
C SER A 208 25.04 -4.56 -6.88
N LYS A 209 25.01 -3.22 -6.81
CA LYS A 209 25.52 -2.41 -7.92
C LYS A 209 27.04 -2.53 -7.99
N PRO A 210 27.63 -2.74 -9.18
CA PRO A 210 29.06 -2.60 -9.37
C PRO A 210 29.52 -1.17 -8.98
N GLN A 211 30.71 -1.07 -8.39
CA GLN A 211 31.26 0.24 -8.05
C GLN A 211 31.74 0.93 -9.33
N GLU A 212 31.03 1.98 -9.74
CA GLU A 212 31.32 2.74 -10.95
C GLU A 212 31.51 4.23 -10.60
N ALA A 213 32.36 4.91 -11.35
CA ALA A 213 32.56 6.37 -11.21
C ALA A 213 31.31 7.16 -11.65
N THR A 214 30.55 6.64 -12.60
CA THR A 214 29.34 7.25 -13.14
C THR A 214 28.15 7.02 -12.20
N VAL A 215 27.49 8.11 -11.81
CA VAL A 215 26.29 8.04 -10.98
C VAL A 215 25.11 7.60 -11.82
N THR A 216 24.38 6.59 -11.32
CA THR A 216 23.14 6.10 -11.90
C THR A 216 21.94 6.62 -11.10
N VAL A 217 21.05 7.32 -11.76
CA VAL A 217 19.85 7.93 -11.16
C VAL A 217 18.63 7.07 -11.51
N GLY A 218 17.89 6.64 -10.50
CA GLY A 218 16.56 6.08 -10.69
C GLY A 218 15.54 7.20 -10.89
N LEU A 219 14.96 7.31 -12.08
CA LEU A 219 13.92 8.31 -12.38
C LEU A 219 12.54 7.65 -12.34
N GLY A 220 11.81 7.87 -11.23
CA GLY A 220 10.48 7.34 -11.01
C GLY A 220 9.41 8.17 -11.71
N VAL A 221 8.83 7.61 -12.76
CA VAL A 221 7.77 8.23 -13.56
C VAL A 221 6.41 7.76 -13.10
N MET A 222 5.40 8.65 -13.14
CA MET A 222 4.02 8.37 -12.75
C MET A 222 3.04 8.89 -13.81
N ASP A 223 1.98 8.16 -14.06
CA ASP A 223 0.81 8.64 -14.82
C ASP A 223 0.00 9.63 -13.96
N TYR A 224 0.53 10.87 -13.83
CA TYR A 224 0.02 11.88 -12.93
C TYR A 224 -0.83 12.93 -13.64
N HIS A 225 -2.14 12.94 -13.35
CA HIS A 225 -3.11 13.86 -13.95
C HIS A 225 -3.65 14.94 -12.98
N GLY A 226 -3.07 15.07 -11.79
CA GLY A 226 -3.50 16.06 -10.79
C GLY A 226 -4.86 15.76 -10.15
N TRP A 227 -5.25 16.65 -9.24
CA TRP A 227 -6.55 16.63 -8.55
C TRP A 227 -7.61 17.51 -9.23
N SER A 228 -7.19 18.41 -10.12
CA SER A 228 -8.04 19.43 -10.75
C SER A 228 -8.55 19.02 -12.13
N GLY A 229 -9.49 19.81 -12.70
CA GLY A 229 -10.11 19.56 -14.01
C GLY A 229 -9.18 19.67 -15.24
N HIS A 230 -7.94 20.14 -15.07
CA HIS A 230 -6.98 20.32 -16.19
C HIS A 230 -6.02 19.14 -16.35
N ARG A 231 -6.54 17.92 -16.28
CA ARG A 231 -5.80 16.67 -16.22
C ARG A 231 -4.69 16.53 -17.26
N GLU A 232 -5.01 16.77 -18.53
CA GLU A 232 -4.08 16.61 -19.65
C GLU A 232 -2.94 17.63 -19.60
N LYS A 233 -3.23 18.91 -19.26
CA LYS A 233 -2.23 19.94 -19.12
C LYS A 233 -1.27 19.63 -17.97
N THR A 234 -1.80 19.17 -16.83
CA THR A 234 -0.99 18.79 -15.67
C THR A 234 -0.05 17.64 -16.02
N TYR A 235 -0.56 16.60 -16.69
CA TYR A 235 0.22 15.47 -17.15
C TYR A 235 1.37 15.90 -18.06
N ARG A 236 1.06 16.64 -19.14
CA ARG A 236 2.07 17.12 -20.11
C ARG A 236 3.14 17.95 -19.44
N THR A 237 2.75 18.93 -18.61
CA THR A 237 3.69 19.78 -17.89
C THR A 237 4.63 18.98 -16.99
N TYR A 238 4.10 17.96 -16.30
CA TYR A 238 4.88 17.08 -15.45
C TYR A 238 5.88 16.24 -16.25
N ILE A 239 5.42 15.58 -17.33
CA ILE A 239 6.26 14.75 -18.20
C ILE A 239 7.35 15.61 -18.88
N ASP A 240 7.01 16.80 -19.39
CA ASP A 240 7.96 17.74 -19.98
C ASP A 240 9.07 18.12 -19.01
N LYS A 241 8.74 18.46 -17.76
CA LYS A 241 9.74 18.81 -16.74
C LYS A 241 10.63 17.62 -16.38
N LEU A 242 10.07 16.40 -16.29
CA LEU A 242 10.87 15.20 -16.04
C LEU A 242 11.85 14.93 -17.20
N ALA A 243 11.40 15.10 -18.44
CA ALA A 243 12.25 14.96 -19.62
C ALA A 243 13.38 16.00 -19.64
N ASP A 244 13.09 17.28 -19.32
CA ASP A 244 14.13 18.32 -19.21
C ASP A 244 15.18 17.97 -18.13
N PHE A 245 14.72 17.46 -16.97
CA PHE A 245 15.63 17.02 -15.93
C PHE A 245 16.47 15.81 -16.39
N ALA A 246 15.89 14.87 -17.11
CA ALA A 246 16.61 13.73 -17.67
C ALA A 246 17.65 14.15 -18.71
N VAL A 247 17.34 15.11 -19.60
CA VAL A 247 18.30 15.71 -20.54
C VAL A 247 19.47 16.34 -19.80
N TYR A 248 19.20 17.09 -18.71
CA TYR A 248 20.25 17.62 -17.85
C TYR A 248 21.13 16.51 -17.25
N LEU A 249 20.54 15.43 -16.72
CA LEU A 249 21.31 14.32 -16.17
C LEU A 249 22.25 13.68 -17.19
N ILE A 250 21.77 13.44 -18.41
CA ILE A 250 22.55 12.87 -19.51
C ILE A 250 23.69 13.83 -19.90
N SER A 251 23.40 15.11 -20.08
CA SER A 251 24.40 16.14 -20.47
C SER A 251 25.51 16.29 -19.43
N THR A 252 25.25 15.93 -18.17
CA THR A 252 26.22 15.98 -17.06
C THR A 252 26.84 14.60 -16.75
N GLY A 253 26.72 13.65 -17.68
CA GLY A 253 27.38 12.34 -17.62
C GLY A 253 26.80 11.35 -16.61
N ASN A 254 25.53 11.51 -16.19
CA ASN A 254 24.88 10.54 -15.35
C ASN A 254 24.09 9.52 -16.19
N ARG A 255 23.95 8.29 -15.69
CA ARG A 255 23.07 7.26 -16.27
C ARG A 255 21.68 7.37 -15.66
N ILE A 256 20.67 6.97 -16.40
CA ILE A 256 19.28 6.96 -15.93
C ILE A 256 18.68 5.56 -16.06
N ARG A 257 18.05 5.10 -14.98
CA ARG A 257 17.13 3.96 -14.97
C ARG A 257 15.72 4.46 -14.72
N ILE A 258 14.79 4.20 -15.63
CA ILE A 258 13.38 4.57 -15.46
C ILE A 258 12.72 3.56 -14.53
N LEU A 259 11.98 4.07 -13.54
CA LEU A 259 11.29 3.29 -12.53
C LEU A 259 9.79 3.54 -12.63
N THR A 260 8.99 2.47 -12.65
CA THR A 260 7.53 2.52 -12.61
C THR A 260 7.04 1.86 -11.32
N GLY A 261 5.91 2.29 -10.78
CA GLY A 261 5.33 1.75 -9.53
C GLY A 261 3.94 1.15 -9.72
N GLN A 262 3.41 1.24 -10.95
CA GLN A 262 2.10 0.74 -11.33
C GLN A 262 2.06 0.50 -12.84
N ASN A 263 1.21 -0.43 -13.30
CA ASN A 263 1.10 -0.75 -14.73
C ASN A 263 0.73 0.45 -15.62
N THR A 264 -0.07 1.38 -15.11
CA THR A 264 -0.46 2.59 -15.86
C THR A 264 0.70 3.57 -16.07
N ASP A 265 1.81 3.44 -15.33
CA ASP A 265 2.97 4.32 -15.47
C ASP A 265 3.81 4.02 -16.72
N GLU A 266 3.58 2.89 -17.40
CA GLU A 266 4.33 2.49 -18.59
C GLU A 266 4.17 3.51 -19.73
N GLN A 267 2.94 4.02 -19.94
CA GLN A 267 2.71 5.04 -20.98
C GLN A 267 3.47 6.35 -20.67
N ALA A 268 3.49 6.76 -19.40
CA ALA A 268 4.23 7.93 -18.96
C ALA A 268 5.75 7.74 -19.15
N ALA A 269 6.27 6.54 -18.91
CA ALA A 269 7.67 6.21 -19.17
C ALA A 269 8.02 6.30 -20.66
N LEU A 270 7.15 5.77 -21.55
CA LEU A 270 7.31 5.88 -23.01
C LEU A 270 7.29 7.34 -23.48
N ASP A 271 6.39 8.16 -22.93
CA ASP A 271 6.32 9.59 -23.27
C ASP A 271 7.59 10.35 -22.86
N VAL A 272 8.15 10.08 -21.67
CA VAL A 272 9.43 10.64 -21.23
C VAL A 272 10.56 10.23 -22.19
N VAL A 273 10.68 8.95 -22.53
CA VAL A 273 11.71 8.44 -23.45
C VAL A 273 11.60 9.11 -24.83
N ARG A 274 10.40 9.21 -25.37
CA ARG A 274 10.14 9.89 -26.66
C ARG A 274 10.59 11.36 -26.63
N ILE A 275 10.20 12.12 -25.60
CA ILE A 275 10.55 13.54 -25.49
C ILE A 275 12.06 13.73 -25.33
N ILE A 276 12.74 12.86 -24.60
CA ILE A 276 14.21 12.88 -24.51
C ILE A 276 14.84 12.65 -25.89
N GLY A 277 14.31 11.70 -26.67
CA GLY A 277 14.77 11.48 -28.07
C GLY A 277 14.60 12.70 -28.95
N GLU A 278 13.47 13.42 -28.83
CA GLU A 278 13.19 14.65 -29.57
C GLU A 278 14.13 15.82 -29.15
N ARG A 279 14.48 15.94 -27.86
CA ARG A 279 15.27 17.08 -27.32
C ARG A 279 16.77 16.85 -27.34
N ALA A 280 17.23 15.64 -27.07
CA ALA A 280 18.65 15.28 -26.92
C ALA A 280 19.15 14.30 -27.99
N GLY A 281 18.28 13.87 -28.90
CA GLY A 281 18.56 12.92 -29.96
C GLY A 281 18.39 11.45 -29.55
N GLU A 282 18.18 10.58 -30.56
CA GLU A 282 17.94 9.16 -30.33
C GLU A 282 19.07 8.45 -29.57
N GLN A 283 20.30 8.89 -29.72
CA GLN A 283 21.43 8.30 -29.00
C GLN A 283 21.32 8.53 -27.49
N ALA A 284 20.82 9.69 -27.06
CA ALA A 284 20.54 9.97 -25.66
C ALA A 284 19.40 9.10 -25.12
N ALA A 285 18.32 8.93 -25.90
CA ALA A 285 17.22 8.05 -25.53
C ALA A 285 17.65 6.59 -25.37
N ARG A 286 18.58 6.10 -26.21
CA ARG A 286 19.15 4.73 -26.12
C ARG A 286 20.04 4.50 -24.89
N GLN A 287 20.49 5.55 -24.21
CA GLN A 287 21.26 5.45 -22.96
C GLN A 287 20.35 5.25 -21.73
N LEU A 288 19.05 5.45 -21.88
CA LEU A 288 18.08 5.19 -20.83
C LEU A 288 17.91 3.68 -20.67
N ILE A 289 17.94 3.23 -19.42
CA ILE A 289 17.64 1.84 -19.09
C ILE A 289 16.24 1.79 -18.52
N TRP A 290 15.36 1.05 -19.17
CA TRP A 290 14.02 0.80 -18.66
C TRP A 290 13.68 -0.67 -18.80
N VAL A 291 13.43 -1.30 -17.65
CA VAL A 291 12.97 -2.68 -17.55
C VAL A 291 11.58 -2.63 -16.92
N PRO A 292 10.52 -2.90 -17.69
CA PRO A 292 9.17 -2.98 -17.14
C PRO A 292 9.10 -4.00 -16.00
N GLY A 293 8.53 -3.62 -14.88
CA GLY A 293 8.34 -4.50 -13.72
C GLY A 293 6.85 -4.72 -13.44
N SER A 294 6.55 -5.73 -12.63
CA SER A 294 5.19 -6.08 -12.22
C SER A 294 5.01 -6.20 -10.71
N SER A 295 6.06 -5.90 -9.95
CA SER A 295 6.11 -6.06 -8.50
C SER A 295 7.06 -5.07 -7.84
N LEU A 296 6.97 -4.95 -6.49
CA LEU A 296 7.97 -4.19 -5.72
C LEU A 296 9.35 -4.87 -5.74
N HIS A 297 9.43 -6.18 -5.95
CA HIS A 297 10.72 -6.87 -6.11
C HIS A 297 11.42 -6.44 -7.38
N ASP A 298 10.69 -6.36 -8.52
CA ASP A 298 11.25 -5.86 -9.79
C ASP A 298 11.72 -4.40 -9.62
N LEU A 299 10.90 -3.56 -8.98
CA LEU A 299 11.25 -2.18 -8.67
C LEU A 299 12.50 -2.10 -7.78
N MET A 300 12.60 -2.91 -6.73
CA MET A 300 13.78 -2.94 -5.86
C MET A 300 15.02 -3.46 -6.58
N ASN A 301 14.88 -4.41 -7.51
CA ASN A 301 15.98 -4.88 -8.36
C ASN A 301 16.57 -3.73 -9.20
N GLU A 302 15.69 -2.92 -9.81
CA GLU A 302 16.13 -1.75 -10.59
C GLU A 302 16.74 -0.67 -9.68
N ILE A 303 16.15 -0.40 -8.52
CA ILE A 303 16.68 0.55 -7.53
C ILE A 303 18.03 0.09 -6.96
N ALA A 304 18.26 -1.20 -6.78
CA ALA A 304 19.54 -1.73 -6.32
C ALA A 304 20.71 -1.32 -7.24
N LEU A 305 20.43 -1.11 -8.51
CA LEU A 305 21.38 -0.68 -9.54
C LEU A 305 21.51 0.85 -9.68
N THR A 306 20.88 1.64 -8.81
CA THR A 306 20.99 3.10 -8.77
C THR A 306 21.86 3.58 -7.60
N ASP A 307 22.26 4.84 -7.62
CA ASP A 307 22.95 5.53 -6.52
C ASP A 307 22.00 6.40 -5.71
N LEU A 308 21.01 6.99 -6.38
CA LEU A 308 19.95 7.80 -5.80
C LEU A 308 18.69 7.73 -6.67
N VAL A 309 17.56 8.14 -6.12
CA VAL A 309 16.26 8.09 -6.79
C VAL A 309 15.60 9.45 -6.78
N VAL A 310 14.97 9.83 -7.91
CA VAL A 310 14.04 10.98 -8.00
C VAL A 310 12.69 10.41 -8.41
N ALA A 311 11.65 10.51 -7.58
CA ALA A 311 10.39 9.86 -7.88
C ALA A 311 9.17 10.59 -7.32
N THR A 312 8.02 10.33 -7.93
CA THR A 312 6.70 10.85 -7.53
C THR A 312 5.90 9.81 -6.73
N ARG A 313 5.94 8.55 -7.13
CA ARG A 313 5.21 7.47 -6.48
C ARG A 313 5.73 7.21 -5.06
N TYR A 314 4.79 7.09 -4.11
CA TYR A 314 5.11 6.81 -2.71
C TYR A 314 5.98 5.55 -2.55
N HIS A 315 5.61 4.43 -3.17
CA HIS A 315 6.36 3.19 -3.02
C HIS A 315 7.69 3.18 -3.79
N ASN A 316 7.89 4.03 -4.80
CA ASN A 316 9.23 4.23 -5.37
C ASN A 316 10.17 4.86 -4.34
N ILE A 317 9.67 5.83 -3.55
CA ILE A 317 10.42 6.44 -2.45
C ILE A 317 10.65 5.42 -1.32
N VAL A 318 9.60 4.71 -0.87
CA VAL A 318 9.75 3.68 0.18
C VAL A 318 10.77 2.62 -0.21
N CYS A 319 10.72 2.11 -1.45
CA CYS A 319 11.68 1.13 -1.94
C CYS A 319 13.10 1.70 -2.06
N ALA A 320 13.25 2.97 -2.49
CA ALA A 320 14.55 3.64 -2.52
C ALA A 320 15.17 3.69 -1.12
N LEU A 321 14.44 4.19 -0.14
CA LEU A 321 14.89 4.29 1.24
C LEU A 321 15.20 2.89 1.82
N LYS A 322 14.32 1.92 1.60
CA LYS A 322 14.52 0.53 2.02
C LYS A 322 15.81 -0.07 1.46
N MET A 323 16.16 0.25 0.23
CA MET A 323 17.41 -0.17 -0.43
C MET A 323 18.62 0.69 -0.01
N GLY A 324 18.44 1.61 0.95
CA GLY A 324 19.49 2.52 1.42
C GLY A 324 19.88 3.57 0.37
N ARG A 325 19.01 3.86 -0.61
CA ARG A 325 19.27 4.86 -1.65
C ARG A 325 18.64 6.20 -1.25
N PRO A 326 19.42 7.30 -1.17
CA PRO A 326 18.89 8.63 -0.96
C PRO A 326 17.92 9.01 -2.07
N ALA A 327 16.88 9.77 -1.73
CA ALA A 327 15.84 10.10 -2.69
C ALA A 327 15.48 11.59 -2.69
N ILE A 328 14.99 12.06 -3.85
CA ILE A 328 14.25 13.31 -4.00
C ILE A 328 12.81 12.94 -4.32
N SER A 329 11.87 13.49 -3.59
CA SER A 329 10.45 13.22 -3.78
C SER A 329 9.73 14.40 -4.43
N LEU A 330 9.04 14.13 -5.55
CA LEU A 330 8.10 15.06 -6.19
C LEU A 330 6.69 14.63 -5.79
N GLU A 331 6.16 15.17 -4.71
CA GLU A 331 4.94 14.67 -4.10
C GLU A 331 3.67 15.45 -4.45
N TYR A 332 2.51 14.81 -4.30
CA TYR A 332 1.19 15.41 -4.56
C TYR A 332 0.23 15.37 -3.35
N SER A 333 0.63 14.79 -2.21
CA SER A 333 -0.30 14.54 -1.10
C SER A 333 0.29 14.69 0.31
N GLY A 334 1.54 15.09 0.48
CA GLY A 334 2.24 15.20 1.78
C GLY A 334 2.67 13.86 2.39
N LYS A 335 2.24 12.72 1.85
CA LYS A 335 2.57 11.38 2.38
C LYS A 335 4.05 11.04 2.20
N ASN A 336 4.64 11.47 1.09
CA ASN A 336 6.07 11.25 0.84
C ASN A 336 6.93 12.09 1.79
N THR A 337 6.56 13.36 2.05
CA THR A 337 7.26 14.21 3.02
C THR A 337 7.32 13.56 4.39
N ALA A 338 6.27 12.87 4.83
CA ALA A 338 6.28 12.21 6.13
C ALA A 338 7.35 11.10 6.22
N VAL A 339 7.48 10.23 5.21
CA VAL A 339 8.51 9.17 5.21
C VAL A 339 9.91 9.74 4.98
N MET A 340 10.05 10.77 4.14
CA MET A 340 11.32 11.47 3.91
C MET A 340 11.82 12.15 5.18
N LYS A 341 10.92 12.81 5.91
CA LYS A 341 11.22 13.42 7.22
C LYS A 341 11.67 12.39 8.24
N ALA A 342 11.04 11.23 8.27
CA ALA A 342 11.39 10.15 9.19
C ALA A 342 12.83 9.62 9.00
N VAL A 343 13.43 9.84 7.82
CA VAL A 343 14.83 9.47 7.51
C VAL A 343 15.76 10.70 7.37
N GLY A 344 15.29 11.90 7.73
CA GLY A 344 16.10 13.13 7.69
C GLY A 344 16.32 13.72 6.30
N LEU A 345 15.42 13.47 5.35
CA LEU A 345 15.49 13.94 3.96
C LEU A 345 14.32 14.89 3.58
N GLU A 346 13.65 15.52 4.55
CA GLU A 346 12.48 16.36 4.27
C GLU A 346 12.78 17.54 3.32
N GLU A 347 14.00 18.06 3.32
CA GLU A 347 14.46 19.15 2.45
C GLU A 347 14.55 18.74 0.96
N PHE A 348 14.55 17.44 0.66
CA PHE A 348 14.54 16.89 -0.68
C PHE A 348 13.13 16.55 -1.18
N CYS A 349 12.11 17.20 -0.61
CA CYS A 349 10.73 17.09 -1.07
C CYS A 349 10.34 18.33 -1.87
N GLY A 350 9.64 18.13 -2.98
CA GLY A 350 9.06 19.17 -3.81
C GLY A 350 7.64 18.82 -4.23
N ASN A 351 6.82 19.83 -4.53
CA ASN A 351 5.47 19.58 -5.04
C ASN A 351 5.51 19.27 -6.55
N VAL A 352 4.90 18.20 -6.98
CA VAL A 352 4.91 17.68 -8.36
C VAL A 352 4.31 18.65 -9.38
N GLU A 353 3.38 19.51 -9.00
CA GLU A 353 2.75 20.47 -9.92
C GLU A 353 3.56 21.77 -10.04
N THR A 354 4.21 22.19 -8.96
CA THR A 354 4.83 23.52 -8.86
C THR A 354 6.35 23.53 -8.84
N PHE A 355 7.03 22.38 -8.82
CA PHE A 355 8.49 22.35 -8.78
C PHE A 355 9.12 23.06 -9.98
N ALA A 356 10.20 23.79 -9.71
CA ALA A 356 11.05 24.37 -10.75
C ALA A 356 12.22 23.42 -11.05
N ILE A 357 12.57 23.26 -12.32
CA ILE A 357 13.67 22.38 -12.75
C ILE A 357 15.00 22.83 -12.13
N ALA A 358 15.24 24.14 -12.04
CA ALA A 358 16.43 24.68 -11.42
C ALA A 358 16.60 24.25 -9.96
N ASN A 359 15.49 24.24 -9.19
CA ASN A 359 15.51 23.78 -7.80
C ASN A 359 15.76 22.27 -7.71
N LEU A 360 15.13 21.48 -8.60
CA LEU A 360 15.36 20.03 -8.67
C LEU A 360 16.83 19.72 -9.00
N ILE A 361 17.43 20.46 -9.92
CA ILE A 361 18.86 20.34 -10.25
C ILE A 361 19.73 20.66 -9.04
N GLN A 362 19.45 21.73 -8.30
CA GLN A 362 20.20 22.10 -7.09
C GLN A 362 20.08 21.01 -6.00
N GLN A 363 18.87 20.50 -5.75
CA GLN A 363 18.64 19.39 -4.81
C GLN A 363 19.41 18.13 -5.25
N PHE A 364 19.35 17.78 -6.54
CA PHE A 364 20.11 16.66 -7.09
C PHE A 364 21.62 16.79 -6.90
N GLN A 365 22.18 17.95 -7.25
CA GLN A 365 23.62 18.20 -7.08
C GLN A 365 24.04 18.09 -5.62
N ARG A 366 23.23 18.61 -4.70
CA ARG A 366 23.48 18.53 -3.27
C ARG A 366 23.39 17.07 -2.79
N LEU A 367 22.30 16.37 -3.09
CA LEU A 367 22.12 14.98 -2.69
C LEU A 367 23.22 14.07 -3.25
N LYS A 368 23.64 14.32 -4.49
CA LYS A 368 24.77 13.59 -5.12
C LYS A 368 26.07 13.75 -4.35
N ARG A 369 26.40 14.96 -3.85
CA ARG A 369 27.60 15.21 -3.04
C ARG A 369 27.53 14.57 -1.66
N GLU A 370 26.35 14.62 -1.02
CA GLU A 370 26.12 14.21 0.36
C GLU A 370 25.65 12.75 0.47
N ARG A 371 25.53 12.01 -0.66
CA ARG A 371 24.86 10.70 -0.73
C ARG A 371 25.35 9.69 0.29
N ILE A 372 26.67 9.57 0.51
CA ILE A 372 27.26 8.57 1.40
C ILE A 372 26.81 8.78 2.85
N VAL A 373 26.75 10.05 3.27
CA VAL A 373 26.28 10.40 4.62
C VAL A 373 24.81 10.04 4.78
N HIS A 374 24.00 10.39 3.77
CA HIS A 374 22.57 10.06 3.80
C HIS A 374 22.31 8.54 3.73
N GLU A 375 23.07 7.78 2.92
CA GLU A 375 22.96 6.31 2.90
C GLU A 375 23.16 5.69 4.27
N ALA A 376 24.16 6.13 5.02
CA ALA A 376 24.44 5.62 6.37
C ALA A 376 23.27 5.92 7.34
N GLY A 377 22.77 7.16 7.32
CA GLY A 377 21.62 7.58 8.14
C GLY A 377 20.33 6.80 7.79
N ILE A 378 20.05 6.64 6.49
CA ILE A 378 18.90 5.85 6.02
C ILE A 378 18.99 4.40 6.53
N ARG A 379 20.14 3.73 6.35
CA ARG A 379 20.30 2.33 6.78
C ARG A 379 20.06 2.17 8.28
N ALA A 380 20.60 3.07 9.11
CA ALA A 380 20.36 3.05 10.54
C ALA A 380 18.84 3.17 10.86
N ARG A 381 18.15 4.09 10.18
CA ARG A 381 16.73 4.32 10.40
C ARG A 381 15.85 3.15 9.93
N ILE A 382 16.24 2.46 8.84
CA ILE A 382 15.52 1.26 8.38
C ILE A 382 15.55 0.14 9.42
N VAL A 383 16.65 -0.04 10.14
CA VAL A 383 16.72 -1.02 11.25
C VAL A 383 15.71 -0.69 12.35
N GLU A 384 15.56 0.60 12.69
CA GLU A 384 14.54 1.04 13.67
C GLU A 384 13.12 0.78 13.15
N PHE A 385 12.86 1.05 11.86
CA PHE A 385 11.57 0.77 11.24
C PHE A 385 11.21 -0.72 11.30
N GLN A 386 12.17 -1.59 11.00
CA GLN A 386 11.96 -3.04 11.07
C GLN A 386 11.62 -3.51 12.49
N ARG A 387 12.30 -2.97 13.51
CA ARG A 387 11.98 -3.27 14.92
C ARG A 387 10.57 -2.81 15.29
N ALA A 388 10.18 -1.59 14.90
CA ALA A 388 8.84 -1.09 15.15
C ALA A 388 7.75 -1.94 14.48
N LEU A 389 8.03 -2.47 13.28
CA LEU A 389 7.12 -3.39 12.59
C LEU A 389 7.04 -4.77 13.27
N ASP A 390 8.14 -5.25 13.88
CA ASP A 390 8.10 -6.47 14.70
C ASP A 390 7.25 -6.27 15.95
N ASP A 391 7.33 -5.11 16.61
CA ASP A 391 6.47 -4.74 17.74
C ASP A 391 4.99 -4.66 17.32
N GLN A 392 4.72 -4.12 16.13
CA GLN A 392 3.36 -4.10 15.56
C GLN A 392 2.82 -5.52 15.33
N ASP A 393 3.64 -6.41 14.79
CA ASP A 393 3.26 -7.81 14.60
C ASP A 393 2.94 -8.48 15.94
N ALA A 394 3.71 -8.20 17.00
CA ALA A 394 3.44 -8.71 18.35
C ALA A 394 2.07 -8.22 18.88
N ALA A 395 1.72 -6.95 18.67
CA ALA A 395 0.41 -6.40 19.03
C ALA A 395 -0.74 -7.09 18.27
N LEU A 396 -0.56 -7.37 16.98
CA LEU A 396 -1.55 -8.11 16.19
C LEU A 396 -1.73 -9.55 16.67
N LEU A 397 -0.64 -10.22 17.03
CA LEU A 397 -0.70 -11.58 17.58
C LEU A 397 -1.40 -11.59 18.94
N ALA A 398 -1.18 -10.61 19.79
CA ALA A 398 -1.89 -10.47 21.07
C ALA A 398 -3.41 -10.32 20.84
N LEU A 399 -3.82 -9.45 19.91
CA LEU A 399 -5.23 -9.27 19.54
C LEU A 399 -5.88 -10.56 18.99
N LEU A 400 -5.13 -11.33 18.19
CA LEU A 400 -5.57 -12.63 17.68
C LEU A 400 -5.74 -13.63 18.82
N GLN A 401 -4.78 -13.70 19.75
CA GLN A 401 -4.82 -14.62 20.90
C GLN A 401 -5.99 -14.31 21.84
N GLU A 402 -6.28 -13.03 22.09
CA GLU A 402 -7.46 -12.61 22.85
C GLU A 402 -8.75 -13.17 22.22
N LYS A 403 -8.88 -13.05 20.87
CA LYS A 403 -10.05 -13.55 20.14
C LYS A 403 -10.19 -15.07 20.24
N LEU A 404 -9.09 -15.82 20.14
CA LEU A 404 -9.08 -17.28 20.25
C LEU A 404 -9.47 -17.72 21.67
N ASN A 405 -9.00 -17.03 22.69
CA ASN A 405 -9.34 -17.31 24.07
C ASN A 405 -10.83 -17.04 24.35
N GLU A 406 -11.42 -15.96 23.82
CA GLU A 406 -12.87 -15.70 23.91
C GLU A 406 -13.69 -16.84 23.32
N GLY A 407 -13.29 -17.36 22.15
CA GLY A 407 -13.97 -18.49 21.49
C GLY A 407 -13.90 -19.76 22.33
N ALA A 408 -12.74 -20.10 22.87
CA ALA A 408 -12.55 -21.28 23.71
C ALA A 408 -13.39 -21.22 25.02
N MET A 409 -13.54 -20.03 25.61
CA MET A 409 -14.38 -19.85 26.81
C MET A 409 -15.87 -20.05 26.50
N GLN A 410 -16.35 -19.53 25.36
CA GLN A 410 -17.75 -19.71 24.93
C GLN A 410 -18.07 -21.15 24.61
N GLU A 411 -17.20 -21.89 23.94
CA GLU A 411 -17.36 -23.32 23.68
C GLU A 411 -17.36 -24.13 24.97
N GLY A 412 -16.50 -23.80 25.94
CA GLY A 412 -16.47 -24.47 27.25
C GLY A 412 -17.74 -24.24 28.06
N GLN A 413 -18.32 -23.03 28.01
CA GLN A 413 -19.60 -22.73 28.69
C GLN A 413 -20.77 -23.48 28.02
N ALA A 414 -20.86 -23.46 26.70
CA ALA A 414 -21.92 -24.20 25.97
C ALA A 414 -21.86 -25.72 26.22
N ALA A 415 -20.66 -26.28 26.29
CA ALA A 415 -20.46 -27.69 26.62
C ALA A 415 -20.90 -28.01 28.09
N SER A 416 -20.67 -27.11 29.03
CA SER A 416 -21.07 -27.28 30.44
C SER A 416 -22.58 -27.17 30.64
N GLU A 417 -23.27 -26.35 29.86
CA GLU A 417 -24.72 -26.18 29.88
C GLU A 417 -25.44 -27.37 29.23
N SER A 418 -24.88 -27.94 28.17
CA SER A 418 -25.43 -29.13 27.51
C SER A 418 -25.37 -30.40 28.38
N VAL A 419 -24.45 -30.44 29.34
CA VAL A 419 -24.32 -31.56 30.33
C VAL A 419 -25.30 -31.42 31.49
N LYS A 420 -25.85 -30.22 31.73
CA LYS A 420 -26.93 -29.96 32.69
C LYS A 420 -28.29 -30.09 32.00
N GLY A 421 -28.56 -31.29 31.47
CA GLY A 421 -29.89 -31.62 30.92
C GLY A 421 -31.02 -31.42 31.96
N PRO A 422 -32.29 -31.30 31.50
CA PRO A 422 -33.39 -31.00 32.40
C PRO A 422 -33.44 -32.05 33.52
N VAL A 423 -33.37 -31.56 34.77
CA VAL A 423 -33.66 -32.39 35.94
C VAL A 423 -35.11 -32.82 35.84
N PRO A 424 -35.43 -34.12 35.97
CA PRO A 424 -36.77 -34.62 35.83
C PRO A 424 -37.75 -34.07 36.91
#